data_30e1767065294cc41a37159d217db587
#
_entry.id   30e1767065294cc41a37159d217db587
#
_cell.length_a   1.000
_cell.length_b   1.000
_cell.length_c   1.000
_cell.angle_alpha   90.00
_cell.angle_beta   90.00
_cell.angle_gamma   90.00
#
_symmetry.space_group_name_H-M   'P 1'
#
loop_
_entity.id
_entity.type
_entity.pdbx_description
1 polymer ?
#
loop_
_entity_poly.entity_id
_entity_poly.type
_entity_poly.pdbx_seq_one_letter_code
_entity_poly.pdbx_strand_id
1 'polypeptide(L)'
;MGDSDKRKAFLKGYEEGLKAAWREMGALTTRGYSSTELGVMAKTKLAVLYRDVESMEARLLEQEGIPVVGGELEPRRDLGRRGAYLVREPKAERVFALFSDLLRAKARGLCITRIHPDDLRSRYPIGDAGFIWLSKSPGNKVRGMAVAEPSALVDIASAISDFASEGGNAAVLLEGLEYMISQNGFGSIMRFLQNVNEKIVLNDSYLLISANPAAMKEQEYRLLAKEVAGEI
;
A
#
# COMPACT_ATOMS: atom_id res chain seq x y z
N MET A 1 -9.39 -20.57 22.65
CA MET A 1 -10.42 -19.52 22.56
C MET A 1 -11.26 -19.81 21.33
N GLY A 2 -12.56 -20.08 21.49
CA GLY A 2 -13.44 -20.47 20.39
C GLY A 2 -13.75 -19.29 19.47
N ASP A 3 -14.20 -19.57 18.25
CA ASP A 3 -14.52 -18.54 17.23
C ASP A 3 -15.62 -17.57 17.71
N SER A 4 -16.53 -18.06 18.54
CA SER A 4 -17.57 -17.28 19.24
C SER A 4 -16.97 -16.24 20.22
N ASP A 5 -15.89 -16.59 20.91
CA ASP A 5 -15.26 -15.71 21.91
C ASP A 5 -14.47 -14.59 21.21
N LYS A 6 -13.79 -14.92 20.11
CA LYS A 6 -13.11 -13.93 19.27
C LYS A 6 -14.10 -12.91 18.70
N ARG A 7 -15.25 -13.38 18.20
CA ARG A 7 -16.30 -12.51 17.67
C ARG A 7 -16.88 -11.59 18.75
N LYS A 8 -17.13 -12.09 19.95
CA LYS A 8 -17.59 -11.28 21.08
C LYS A 8 -16.56 -10.23 21.50
N ALA A 9 -15.28 -10.62 21.59
CA ALA A 9 -14.20 -9.71 21.92
C ALA A 9 -14.07 -8.58 20.87
N PHE A 10 -14.15 -8.93 19.59
CA PHE A 10 -14.12 -7.96 18.49
C PHE A 10 -15.29 -6.95 18.58
N LEU A 11 -16.53 -7.46 18.76
CA LEU A 11 -17.73 -6.61 18.85
C LEU A 11 -17.65 -5.68 20.06
N LYS A 12 -17.16 -6.17 21.20
CA LYS A 12 -16.96 -5.36 22.39
C LYS A 12 -15.92 -4.26 22.17
N GLY A 13 -14.78 -4.59 21.58
CA GLY A 13 -13.74 -3.61 21.24
C GLY A 13 -14.23 -2.54 20.26
N TYR A 14 -14.98 -2.94 19.24
CA TYR A 14 -15.60 -2.03 18.27
C TYR A 14 -16.60 -1.07 18.94
N GLU A 15 -17.47 -1.59 19.82
CA GLU A 15 -18.43 -0.77 20.58
C GLU A 15 -17.73 0.24 21.48
N GLU A 16 -16.72 -0.18 22.23
CA GLU A 16 -15.96 0.71 23.12
C GLU A 16 -15.17 1.77 22.32
N GLY A 17 -14.61 1.41 21.18
CA GLY A 17 -13.93 2.35 20.27
C GLY A 17 -14.87 3.41 19.72
N LEU A 18 -16.08 3.02 19.29
CA LEU A 18 -17.09 3.97 18.85
C LEU A 18 -17.53 4.90 19.99
N LYS A 19 -17.79 4.37 21.19
CA LYS A 19 -18.15 5.18 22.36
C LYS A 19 -17.06 6.19 22.70
N ALA A 20 -15.78 5.78 22.65
CA ALA A 20 -14.65 6.67 22.90
C ALA A 20 -14.58 7.81 21.85
N ALA A 21 -14.72 7.49 20.57
CA ALA A 21 -14.71 8.47 19.48
C ALA A 21 -15.84 9.50 19.61
N TRP A 22 -17.06 9.04 19.91
CA TRP A 22 -18.20 9.95 20.09
C TRP A 22 -18.09 10.79 21.36
N ARG A 23 -17.52 10.28 22.45
CA ARG A 23 -17.24 11.07 23.65
C ARG A 23 -16.21 12.16 23.39
N GLU A 24 -15.14 11.84 22.65
CA GLU A 24 -14.13 12.83 22.26
C GLU A 24 -14.73 13.92 21.36
N MET A 25 -15.52 13.53 20.35
CA MET A 25 -16.23 14.49 19.49
C MET A 25 -17.16 15.40 20.30
N GLY A 26 -17.94 14.83 21.22
CA GLY A 26 -18.81 15.62 22.12
C GLY A 26 -18.03 16.59 23.00
N ALA A 27 -16.88 16.18 23.53
CA ALA A 27 -16.02 17.07 24.32
C ALA A 27 -15.42 18.22 23.49
N LEU A 28 -15.06 17.96 22.23
CA LEU A 28 -14.55 18.99 21.31
C LEU A 28 -15.64 20.03 20.96
N THR A 29 -16.87 19.59 20.69
CA THR A 29 -17.99 20.49 20.42
C THR A 29 -18.29 21.36 21.63
N THR A 30 -18.24 20.82 22.84
CA THR A 30 -18.47 21.56 24.10
C THR A 30 -17.37 22.62 24.36
N ARG A 31 -16.16 22.41 23.86
CA ARG A 31 -15.03 23.35 23.97
C ARG A 31 -15.12 24.52 22.98
N GLY A 32 -16.14 24.56 22.12
CA GLY A 32 -16.43 25.69 21.23
C GLY A 32 -15.59 25.68 19.92
N TYR A 33 -15.01 24.56 19.53
CA TYR A 33 -14.36 24.47 18.23
C TYR A 33 -15.35 24.63 17.09
N SER A 34 -14.97 25.40 16.08
CA SER A 34 -15.76 25.59 14.85
C SER A 34 -15.84 24.29 14.04
N SER A 35 -16.82 24.19 13.15
CA SER A 35 -17.00 23.05 12.25
C SER A 35 -15.76 22.79 11.38
N THR A 36 -15.06 23.86 10.98
CA THR A 36 -13.82 23.75 10.18
C THR A 36 -12.69 23.16 11.00
N GLU A 37 -12.49 23.61 12.23
CA GLU A 37 -11.48 23.08 13.14
C GLU A 37 -11.76 21.62 13.50
N LEU A 38 -13.00 21.26 13.78
CA LEU A 38 -13.42 19.88 14.01
C LEU A 38 -13.14 19.00 12.78
N GLY A 39 -13.37 19.51 11.57
CA GLY A 39 -13.06 18.81 10.34
C GLY A 39 -11.56 18.55 10.14
N VAL A 40 -10.72 19.52 10.47
CA VAL A 40 -9.25 19.36 10.43
C VAL A 40 -8.79 18.33 11.48
N MET A 41 -9.29 18.44 12.72
CA MET A 41 -8.93 17.51 13.80
C MET A 41 -9.36 16.08 13.48
N ALA A 42 -10.56 15.88 12.93
CA ALA A 42 -11.02 14.55 12.51
C ALA A 42 -10.12 13.96 11.41
N LYS A 43 -9.73 14.74 10.40
CA LYS A 43 -8.80 14.31 9.35
C LYS A 43 -7.44 13.94 9.92
N THR A 44 -6.91 14.75 10.84
CA THR A 44 -5.64 14.47 11.50
C THR A 44 -5.69 13.19 12.33
N LYS A 45 -6.78 12.99 13.10
CA LYS A 45 -6.98 11.76 13.89
C LYS A 45 -7.09 10.51 13.00
N LEU A 46 -7.83 10.61 11.89
CA LEU A 46 -7.91 9.50 10.93
C LEU A 46 -6.55 9.19 10.29
N ALA A 47 -5.75 10.20 9.99
CA ALA A 47 -4.43 10.01 9.40
C ALA A 47 -3.44 9.28 10.33
N VAL A 48 -3.59 9.43 11.65
CA VAL A 48 -2.71 8.78 12.65
C VAL A 48 -3.31 7.49 13.24
N LEU A 49 -4.55 7.18 12.92
CA LEU A 49 -5.31 6.07 13.53
C LEU A 49 -4.57 4.72 13.43
N TYR A 50 -3.99 4.42 12.28
CA TYR A 50 -3.25 3.18 12.06
C TYR A 50 -2.03 3.08 12.98
N ARG A 51 -1.30 4.17 13.16
CA ARG A 51 -0.14 4.25 14.06
C ARG A 51 -0.56 4.10 15.53
N ASP A 52 -1.70 4.68 15.90
CA ASP A 52 -2.23 4.58 17.26
C ASP A 52 -2.68 3.14 17.57
N VAL A 53 -3.32 2.45 16.60
CA VAL A 53 -3.70 1.04 16.72
C VAL A 53 -2.46 0.15 16.83
N GLU A 54 -1.45 0.35 15.99
CA GLU A 54 -0.19 -0.40 16.01
C GLU A 54 0.57 -0.21 17.35
N SER A 55 0.59 1.02 17.86
CA SER A 55 1.17 1.32 19.17
C SER A 55 0.39 0.64 20.31
N MET A 56 -0.92 0.54 20.20
CA MET A 56 -1.76 -0.15 21.18
C MET A 56 -1.54 -1.66 21.12
N GLU A 57 -1.44 -2.24 19.93
CA GLU A 57 -1.16 -3.66 19.74
C GLU A 57 0.20 -4.04 20.36
N ALA A 58 1.25 -3.25 20.11
CA ALA A 58 2.56 -3.47 20.70
C ALA A 58 2.50 -3.44 22.25
N ARG A 59 1.76 -2.49 22.83
CA ARG A 59 1.58 -2.39 24.29
C ARG A 59 0.81 -3.59 24.87
N LEU A 60 -0.20 -4.09 24.16
CA LEU A 60 -0.97 -5.26 24.61
C LEU A 60 -0.10 -6.51 24.60
N LEU A 61 0.72 -6.71 23.57
CA LEU A 61 1.66 -7.81 23.48
C LEU A 61 2.71 -7.76 24.61
N GLU A 62 3.22 -6.58 24.96
CA GLU A 62 4.11 -6.38 26.11
C GLU A 62 3.44 -6.71 27.44
N GLN A 63 2.16 -6.33 27.63
CA GLN A 63 1.41 -6.59 28.85
C GLN A 63 1.06 -8.08 29.04
N GLU A 64 0.84 -8.82 27.96
CA GLU A 64 0.57 -10.25 28.01
C GLU A 64 1.83 -11.10 28.18
N GLY A 65 3.02 -10.47 28.31
CA GLY A 65 4.30 -11.16 28.45
C GLY A 65 4.66 -12.01 27.23
N ILE A 66 3.99 -11.75 26.11
CA ILE A 66 4.32 -12.33 24.83
C ILE A 66 5.55 -11.56 24.37
N PRO A 67 6.76 -12.18 24.26
CA PRO A 67 7.90 -11.48 23.73
C PRO A 67 7.47 -10.95 22.37
N VAL A 68 7.73 -9.65 22.12
CA VAL A 68 7.76 -9.09 20.77
C VAL A 68 8.97 -9.73 20.09
N VAL A 69 8.89 -11.04 19.90
CA VAL A 69 9.70 -11.72 18.93
C VAL A 69 9.22 -11.05 17.65
N GLY A 70 10.14 -10.41 16.93
CA GLY A 70 9.89 -10.04 15.56
C GLY A 70 9.53 -11.32 14.80
N GLY A 71 8.32 -11.81 15.08
CA GLY A 71 7.75 -12.93 14.37
C GLY A 71 7.62 -12.43 12.95
N GLU A 72 8.21 -13.16 12.04
CA GLU A 72 7.88 -13.07 10.63
C GLU A 72 6.35 -13.11 10.58
N LEU A 73 5.72 -11.93 10.49
CA LEU A 73 4.32 -11.84 10.14
C LEU A 73 4.24 -12.46 8.76
N GLU A 74 3.78 -13.69 8.71
CA GLU A 74 3.45 -14.33 7.44
C GLU A 74 2.65 -13.32 6.63
N PRO A 75 3.07 -12.97 5.41
CA PRO A 75 2.29 -12.08 4.56
C PRO A 75 0.88 -12.65 4.48
N ARG A 76 -0.12 -11.79 4.59
CA ARG A 76 -1.53 -12.22 4.59
C ARG A 76 -1.73 -13.32 3.56
N ARG A 77 -2.50 -14.36 3.91
CA ARG A 77 -2.78 -15.57 3.11
C ARG A 77 -3.22 -15.32 1.66
N ASP A 78 -3.51 -14.07 1.31
CA ASP A 78 -3.88 -13.64 -0.05
C ASP A 78 -2.69 -13.65 -1.03
N LEU A 79 -1.46 -13.49 -0.54
CA LEU A 79 -0.24 -13.57 -1.35
C LEU A 79 0.36 -14.96 -1.15
N GLY A 80 0.22 -15.81 -2.16
CA GLY A 80 0.80 -17.16 -2.18
C GLY A 80 2.33 -17.12 -2.39
N ARG A 81 2.80 -17.68 -3.48
CA ARG A 81 4.21 -17.60 -3.88
C ARG A 81 4.60 -16.16 -4.26
N ARG A 82 5.89 -15.83 -4.21
CA ARG A 82 6.43 -14.58 -4.73
C ARG A 82 6.19 -14.45 -6.24
N GLY A 83 5.99 -13.23 -6.71
CA GLY A 83 5.62 -12.94 -8.08
C GLY A 83 4.77 -11.67 -8.20
N ALA A 84 4.21 -11.42 -9.37
CA ALA A 84 3.34 -10.29 -9.62
C ALA A 84 1.88 -10.60 -9.28
N TYR A 85 1.20 -9.66 -8.64
CA TYR A 85 -0.22 -9.74 -8.26
C TYR A 85 -0.99 -8.53 -8.75
N LEU A 86 -2.13 -8.77 -9.36
CA LEU A 86 -3.07 -7.73 -9.78
C LEU A 86 -4.10 -7.52 -8.68
N VAL A 87 -4.08 -6.34 -8.05
CA VAL A 87 -5.05 -5.96 -7.03
C VAL A 87 -6.20 -5.23 -7.69
N ARG A 88 -7.37 -5.89 -7.74
CA ARG A 88 -8.57 -5.37 -8.36
C ARG A 88 -9.29 -4.41 -7.42
N GLU A 89 -9.26 -3.12 -7.73
CA GLU A 89 -9.85 -2.10 -6.89
C GLU A 89 -10.17 -0.81 -7.66
N PRO A 90 -11.23 -0.07 -7.30
CA PRO A 90 -11.55 1.21 -7.94
C PRO A 90 -10.65 2.36 -7.48
N LYS A 91 -10.04 2.22 -6.31
CA LYS A 91 -9.08 3.16 -5.70
C LYS A 91 -7.99 2.37 -5.02
N ALA A 92 -6.75 2.82 -5.14
CA ALA A 92 -5.57 2.18 -4.62
C ALA A 92 -5.50 2.23 -3.08
N GLU A 93 -6.42 1.53 -2.40
CA GLU A 93 -6.44 1.44 -0.93
C GLU A 93 -5.92 0.08 -0.45
N ARG A 94 -6.43 -1.00 -1.05
CA ARG A 94 -6.06 -2.37 -0.71
C ARG A 94 -4.61 -2.69 -1.08
N VAL A 95 -4.14 -2.22 -2.24
CA VAL A 95 -2.75 -2.42 -2.66
C VAL A 95 -1.76 -1.78 -1.69
N PHE A 96 -2.06 -0.58 -1.16
CA PHE A 96 -1.21 0.05 -0.15
C PHE A 96 -1.25 -0.67 1.20
N ALA A 97 -2.39 -1.24 1.59
CA ALA A 97 -2.47 -2.06 2.79
C ALA A 97 -1.62 -3.34 2.67
N LEU A 98 -1.72 -4.05 1.54
CA LEU A 98 -0.90 -5.24 1.25
C LEU A 98 0.59 -4.91 1.21
N PHE A 99 0.96 -3.79 0.59
CA PHE A 99 2.34 -3.31 0.56
C PHE A 99 2.86 -3.03 1.97
N SER A 100 2.08 -2.33 2.79
CA SER A 100 2.44 -2.07 4.19
C SER A 100 2.62 -3.37 4.99
N ASP A 101 1.78 -4.39 4.77
CA ASP A 101 1.91 -5.69 5.40
C ASP A 101 3.22 -6.39 5.00
N LEU A 102 3.63 -6.31 3.73
CA LEU A 102 4.92 -6.82 3.27
C LEU A 102 6.11 -6.08 3.92
N LEU A 103 6.01 -4.76 4.07
CA LEU A 103 7.06 -3.97 4.74
C LEU A 103 7.18 -4.34 6.23
N ARG A 104 6.06 -4.58 6.92
CA ARG A 104 6.07 -5.11 8.30
C ARG A 104 6.72 -6.49 8.36
N ALA A 105 6.52 -7.33 7.35
CA ALA A 105 7.19 -8.63 7.21
C ALA A 105 8.66 -8.50 6.73
N LYS A 106 9.27 -7.31 6.93
CA LYS A 106 10.67 -7.01 6.61
C LYS A 106 11.04 -7.11 5.12
N ALA A 107 10.06 -6.98 4.22
CA ALA A 107 10.37 -6.76 2.81
C ALA A 107 10.93 -5.34 2.61
N ARG A 108 11.91 -5.20 1.70
CA ARG A 108 12.36 -3.88 1.24
C ARG A 108 11.32 -3.33 0.28
N GLY A 109 10.93 -2.07 0.41
CA GLY A 109 9.84 -1.47 -0.36
C GLY A 109 10.30 -0.49 -1.43
N LEU A 110 9.72 -0.60 -2.64
CA LEU A 110 9.77 0.41 -3.68
C LEU A 110 8.35 0.72 -4.16
N CYS A 111 7.92 1.97 -4.02
CA CYS A 111 6.59 2.43 -4.42
C CYS A 111 6.68 3.34 -5.65
N ILE A 112 6.06 2.89 -6.75
CA ILE A 112 5.94 3.65 -8.00
C ILE A 112 4.50 4.14 -8.08
N THR A 113 4.29 5.46 -8.08
CA THR A 113 2.95 6.02 -7.86
C THR A 113 2.78 7.41 -8.48
N ARG A 114 1.52 7.75 -8.82
CA ARG A 114 1.11 9.10 -9.19
C ARG A 114 0.76 9.97 -7.98
N ILE A 115 0.47 9.36 -6.85
CA ILE A 115 0.12 10.07 -5.63
C ILE A 115 1.40 10.69 -5.06
N HIS A 116 1.31 11.95 -4.61
CA HIS A 116 2.47 12.59 -4.00
C HIS A 116 2.90 11.81 -2.74
N PRO A 117 4.18 11.48 -2.59
CA PRO A 117 4.65 10.63 -1.49
C PRO A 117 4.37 11.17 -0.09
N ASP A 118 4.33 12.48 0.11
CA ASP A 118 3.96 13.05 1.42
C ASP A 118 2.50 12.73 1.77
N ASP A 119 1.60 12.72 0.76
CA ASP A 119 0.21 12.31 0.96
C ASP A 119 0.11 10.83 1.30
N LEU A 120 0.95 9.97 0.68
CA LEU A 120 0.99 8.55 0.98
C LEU A 120 1.55 8.27 2.36
N ARG A 121 2.66 8.90 2.75
CA ARG A 121 3.25 8.73 4.08
C ARG A 121 2.32 9.17 5.20
N SER A 122 1.42 10.13 4.91
CA SER A 122 0.41 10.57 5.88
C SER A 122 -0.75 9.58 6.04
N ARG A 123 -1.00 8.73 5.02
CA ARG A 123 -2.16 7.81 4.99
C ARG A 123 -1.80 6.36 5.32
N TYR A 124 -0.57 5.93 4.96
CA TYR A 124 -0.16 4.52 5.07
C TYR A 124 1.18 4.39 5.79
N PRO A 125 1.35 3.37 6.62
CA PRO A 125 2.61 3.09 7.33
C PRO A 125 3.61 2.42 6.37
N ILE A 126 4.09 3.16 5.37
CA ILE A 126 5.02 2.69 4.34
C ILE A 126 6.50 3.01 4.66
N GLY A 127 6.77 3.53 5.86
CA GLY A 127 8.10 3.65 6.44
C GLY A 127 9.16 4.24 5.51
N ASP A 128 10.31 3.56 5.46
CA ASP A 128 11.49 3.96 4.67
C ASP A 128 11.46 3.40 3.23
N ALA A 129 10.29 3.05 2.70
CA ALA A 129 10.17 2.61 1.31
C ALA A 129 10.73 3.67 0.35
N GLY A 130 11.44 3.21 -0.68
CA GLY A 130 11.85 4.06 -1.80
C GLY A 130 10.63 4.49 -2.63
N PHE A 131 10.72 5.66 -3.26
CA PHE A 131 9.65 6.18 -4.11
C PHE A 131 10.14 6.56 -5.49
N ILE A 132 9.32 6.25 -6.49
CA ILE A 132 9.38 6.83 -7.84
C ILE A 132 8.04 7.51 -8.09
N TRP A 133 8.04 8.83 -8.09
CA TRP A 133 6.84 9.60 -8.37
C TRP A 133 6.65 9.75 -9.90
N LEU A 134 5.52 9.25 -10.42
CA LEU A 134 5.15 9.37 -11.83
C LEU A 134 4.61 10.78 -12.13
N SER A 135 5.40 11.62 -12.77
CA SER A 135 5.03 12.99 -13.10
C SER A 135 5.50 13.37 -14.50
N LYS A 136 4.68 14.15 -15.22
CA LYS A 136 5.09 14.80 -16.51
C LYS A 136 5.99 16.02 -16.33
N SER A 137 6.19 16.48 -15.12
CA SER A 137 7.01 17.64 -14.78
C SER A 137 8.23 17.24 -13.95
N PRO A 138 9.26 16.64 -14.58
CA PRO A 138 10.45 16.15 -13.87
C PRO A 138 11.30 17.25 -13.23
N GLY A 139 10.99 18.52 -13.48
CA GLY A 139 11.74 19.68 -12.96
C GLY A 139 11.60 19.90 -11.45
N ASN A 140 10.59 19.33 -10.80
CA ASN A 140 10.42 19.41 -9.36
C ASN A 140 11.15 18.25 -8.66
N LYS A 141 12.48 18.41 -8.46
CA LYS A 141 13.22 17.51 -7.57
C LYS A 141 12.62 17.63 -6.17
N VAL A 142 11.72 16.70 -5.81
CA VAL A 142 11.27 16.55 -4.44
C VAL A 142 12.42 15.94 -3.66
N ARG A 143 12.82 16.57 -2.56
CA ARG A 143 14.02 16.22 -1.78
C ARG A 143 14.04 14.71 -1.47
N GLY A 144 15.07 14.01 -1.98
CA GLY A 144 15.31 12.61 -1.66
C GLY A 144 14.42 11.60 -2.41
N MET A 145 13.79 12.00 -3.52
CA MET A 145 12.85 11.17 -4.26
C MET A 145 13.18 11.13 -5.75
N ALA A 146 13.08 9.95 -6.36
CA ALA A 146 13.15 9.80 -7.80
C ALA A 146 11.83 10.24 -8.45
N VAL A 147 11.92 11.00 -9.54
CA VAL A 147 10.78 11.38 -10.36
C VAL A 147 10.98 10.77 -11.74
N ALA A 148 9.98 10.09 -12.27
CA ALA A 148 10.01 9.50 -13.60
C ALA A 148 8.83 9.97 -14.44
N GLU A 149 9.05 10.19 -15.73
CA GLU A 149 7.95 10.36 -16.66
C GLU A 149 7.23 9.02 -16.87
N PRO A 150 5.89 9.01 -16.95
CA PRO A 150 5.13 7.77 -17.19
C PRO A 150 5.52 7.06 -18.50
N SER A 151 6.13 7.78 -19.44
CA SER A 151 6.64 7.27 -20.73
C SER A 151 8.03 6.65 -20.65
N ALA A 152 8.78 6.88 -19.58
CA ALA A 152 10.13 6.36 -19.37
C ALA A 152 10.13 4.89 -18.91
N LEU A 153 9.44 4.00 -19.65
CA LEU A 153 9.22 2.60 -19.27
C LEU A 153 10.52 1.82 -19.06
N VAL A 154 11.55 2.12 -19.85
CA VAL A 154 12.86 1.46 -19.74
C VAL A 154 13.53 1.82 -18.42
N ASP A 155 13.54 3.12 -18.06
CA ASP A 155 14.17 3.59 -16.83
C ASP A 155 13.43 3.07 -15.59
N ILE A 156 12.10 3.03 -15.63
CA ILE A 156 11.28 2.47 -14.57
C ILE A 156 11.54 0.97 -14.42
N ALA A 157 11.60 0.21 -15.53
CA ALA A 157 11.90 -1.22 -15.49
C ALA A 157 13.32 -1.50 -14.97
N SER A 158 14.31 -0.69 -15.33
CA SER A 158 15.67 -0.77 -14.81
C SER A 158 15.68 -0.55 -13.30
N ALA A 159 15.05 0.52 -12.82
CA ALA A 159 14.97 0.82 -11.39
C ALA A 159 14.31 -0.31 -10.57
N ILE A 160 13.25 -0.93 -11.11
CA ILE A 160 12.62 -2.11 -10.48
C ILE A 160 13.59 -3.29 -10.44
N SER A 161 14.26 -3.57 -11.57
CA SER A 161 15.21 -4.68 -11.70
C SER A 161 16.39 -4.53 -10.74
N ASP A 162 16.98 -3.34 -10.68
CA ASP A 162 18.10 -3.02 -9.80
C ASP A 162 17.68 -3.19 -8.34
N PHE A 163 16.54 -2.61 -7.96
CA PHE A 163 15.99 -2.74 -6.61
C PHE A 163 15.70 -4.19 -6.23
N ALA A 164 15.12 -5.00 -7.11
CA ALA A 164 14.82 -6.39 -6.84
C ALA A 164 16.09 -7.24 -6.70
N SER A 165 17.16 -6.91 -7.46
CA SER A 165 18.42 -7.66 -7.47
C SER A 165 19.31 -7.40 -6.24
N GLU A 166 19.12 -6.27 -5.53
CA GLU A 166 19.96 -5.87 -4.39
C GLU A 166 19.85 -6.76 -3.14
N GLY A 167 19.21 -7.92 -3.19
CA GLY A 167 19.24 -8.87 -2.07
C GLY A 167 17.92 -9.49 -1.62
N GLY A 168 17.09 -9.92 -2.53
CA GLY A 168 15.87 -10.71 -2.25
C GLY A 168 14.84 -9.99 -1.36
N ASN A 169 13.68 -10.63 -1.16
CA ASN A 169 12.60 -10.13 -0.33
C ASN A 169 12.22 -8.66 -0.63
N ALA A 170 12.22 -8.28 -1.91
CA ALA A 170 11.74 -6.96 -2.32
C ALA A 170 10.22 -7.00 -2.54
N ALA A 171 9.56 -5.91 -2.17
CA ALA A 171 8.19 -5.62 -2.49
C ALA A 171 8.13 -4.35 -3.34
N VAL A 172 7.65 -4.48 -4.56
CA VAL A 172 7.43 -3.36 -5.47
C VAL A 172 5.93 -3.12 -5.58
N LEU A 173 5.51 -1.87 -5.43
CA LEU A 173 4.14 -1.44 -5.66
C LEU A 173 4.08 -0.54 -6.90
N LEU A 174 3.19 -0.86 -7.83
CA LEU A 174 2.88 -0.06 -9.01
C LEU A 174 1.43 0.45 -8.93
N GLU A 175 1.27 1.74 -8.65
CA GLU A 175 0.01 2.48 -8.74
C GLU A 175 0.05 3.45 -9.92
N GLY A 176 -1.06 3.61 -10.61
CA GLY A 176 -1.17 4.47 -11.78
C GLY A 176 -1.00 3.73 -13.11
N LEU A 177 -1.29 2.44 -13.14
CA LEU A 177 -1.21 1.61 -14.34
C LEU A 177 -2.04 2.18 -15.50
N GLU A 178 -3.28 2.60 -15.23
CA GLU A 178 -4.17 3.19 -16.24
C GLU A 178 -3.60 4.48 -16.83
N TYR A 179 -2.94 5.26 -16.01
CA TYR A 179 -2.23 6.46 -16.47
C TYR A 179 -1.06 6.09 -17.38
N MET A 180 -0.26 5.11 -17.01
CA MET A 180 0.83 4.63 -17.86
C MET A 180 0.28 4.08 -19.18
N ILE A 181 -0.83 3.33 -19.16
CA ILE A 181 -1.51 2.85 -20.38
C ILE A 181 -1.94 4.03 -21.27
N SER A 182 -2.53 5.07 -20.67
CA SER A 182 -2.97 6.25 -21.43
C SER A 182 -1.82 7.02 -22.10
N GLN A 183 -0.60 6.93 -21.59
CA GLN A 183 0.58 7.61 -22.12
C GLN A 183 1.35 6.77 -23.13
N ASN A 184 1.33 5.43 -23.03
CA ASN A 184 2.20 4.54 -23.81
C ASN A 184 1.42 3.56 -24.70
N GLY A 185 0.12 3.45 -24.50
CA GLY A 185 -0.71 2.39 -25.07
C GLY A 185 -0.54 1.04 -24.37
N PHE A 186 -1.60 0.25 -24.43
CA PHE A 186 -1.70 -1.03 -23.72
C PHE A 186 -0.61 -2.02 -24.10
N GLY A 187 -0.28 -2.15 -25.41
CA GLY A 187 0.74 -3.09 -25.88
C GLY A 187 2.15 -2.81 -25.34
N SER A 188 2.50 -1.54 -25.13
CA SER A 188 3.80 -1.16 -24.56
C SER A 188 3.84 -1.49 -23.06
N ILE A 189 2.73 -1.28 -22.36
CA ILE A 189 2.63 -1.61 -20.94
C ILE A 189 2.64 -3.12 -20.72
N MET A 190 2.02 -3.93 -21.59
CA MET A 190 2.10 -5.38 -21.50
C MET A 190 3.56 -5.87 -21.60
N ARG A 191 4.33 -5.37 -22.59
CA ARG A 191 5.75 -5.72 -22.71
C ARG A 191 6.58 -5.27 -21.50
N PHE A 192 6.29 -4.08 -20.98
CA PHE A 192 6.90 -3.58 -19.75
C PHE A 192 6.62 -4.52 -18.56
N LEU A 193 5.36 -4.90 -18.35
CA LEU A 193 4.97 -5.77 -17.24
C LEU A 193 5.56 -7.18 -17.38
N GLN A 194 5.63 -7.74 -18.59
CA GLN A 194 6.26 -9.02 -18.86
C GLN A 194 7.75 -9.00 -18.46
N ASN A 195 8.47 -7.96 -18.89
CA ASN A 195 9.88 -7.79 -18.53
C ASN A 195 10.06 -7.65 -17.00
N VAL A 196 9.26 -6.79 -16.36
CA VAL A 196 9.34 -6.57 -14.91
C VAL A 196 8.96 -7.83 -14.14
N ASN A 197 7.89 -8.54 -14.54
CA ASN A 197 7.46 -9.77 -13.87
C ASN A 197 8.54 -10.85 -13.91
N GLU A 198 9.24 -11.02 -15.04
CA GLU A 198 10.38 -11.93 -15.14
C GLU A 198 11.45 -11.61 -14.08
N LYS A 199 11.82 -10.32 -13.94
CA LYS A 199 12.82 -9.89 -12.96
C LYS A 199 12.35 -10.10 -11.51
N ILE A 200 11.09 -9.84 -11.23
CA ILE A 200 10.47 -10.07 -9.91
C ILE A 200 10.53 -11.55 -9.53
N VAL A 201 10.17 -12.44 -10.45
CA VAL A 201 10.19 -13.89 -10.22
C VAL A 201 11.63 -14.41 -10.02
N LEU A 202 12.58 -13.98 -10.87
CA LEU A 202 13.97 -14.39 -10.77
C LEU A 202 14.67 -13.93 -9.49
N ASN A 203 14.22 -12.82 -8.89
CA ASN A 203 14.77 -12.26 -7.65
C ASN A 203 13.91 -12.57 -6.42
N ASP A 204 13.03 -13.56 -6.49
CA ASP A 204 12.19 -14.01 -5.36
C ASP A 204 11.51 -12.83 -4.61
N SER A 205 10.85 -11.97 -5.38
CA SER A 205 10.29 -10.70 -4.93
C SER A 205 8.79 -10.62 -5.21
N TYR A 206 8.12 -9.56 -4.69
CA TYR A 206 6.72 -9.27 -4.95
C TYR A 206 6.56 -8.03 -5.83
N LEU A 207 5.60 -8.08 -6.76
CA LEU A 207 5.10 -6.92 -7.48
C LEU A 207 3.58 -6.82 -7.26
N LEU A 208 3.14 -5.76 -6.61
CA LEU A 208 1.73 -5.45 -6.42
C LEU A 208 1.31 -4.39 -7.43
N ILE A 209 0.30 -4.67 -8.24
CA ILE A 209 -0.20 -3.78 -9.29
C ILE A 209 -1.63 -3.40 -8.96
N SER A 210 -1.90 -2.13 -8.68
CA SER A 210 -3.27 -1.63 -8.55
C SER A 210 -3.91 -1.47 -9.93
N ALA A 211 -5.10 -2.02 -10.13
CA ALA A 211 -5.84 -1.89 -11.38
C ALA A 211 -7.34 -1.72 -11.15
N ASN A 212 -7.92 -0.74 -11.81
CA ASN A 212 -9.35 -0.51 -11.85
C ASN A 212 -9.95 -1.08 -13.15
N PRO A 213 -10.70 -2.21 -13.11
CA PRO A 213 -11.28 -2.80 -14.31
C PRO A 213 -12.22 -1.86 -15.05
N ALA A 214 -12.86 -0.92 -14.35
CA ALA A 214 -13.78 0.04 -14.97
C ALA A 214 -13.05 1.14 -15.78
N ALA A 215 -11.75 1.29 -15.60
CA ALA A 215 -10.94 2.29 -16.27
C ALA A 215 -10.20 1.76 -17.52
N MET A 216 -10.45 0.50 -17.92
CA MET A 216 -9.84 -0.13 -19.09
C MET A 216 -10.83 -1.04 -19.81
N LYS A 217 -10.46 -1.50 -21.02
CA LYS A 217 -11.29 -2.45 -21.77
C LYS A 217 -11.24 -3.82 -21.09
N GLU A 218 -12.36 -4.53 -21.06
CA GLU A 218 -12.45 -5.85 -20.45
C GLU A 218 -11.41 -6.84 -21.02
N GLN A 219 -11.16 -6.79 -22.32
CA GLN A 219 -10.15 -7.62 -22.96
C GLN A 219 -8.73 -7.30 -22.47
N GLU A 220 -8.43 -6.03 -22.29
CA GLU A 220 -7.13 -5.57 -21.76
C GLU A 220 -6.93 -6.04 -20.32
N TYR A 221 -7.96 -5.89 -19.48
CA TYR A 221 -7.92 -6.39 -18.12
C TYR A 221 -7.69 -7.90 -18.03
N ARG A 222 -8.41 -8.68 -18.85
CA ARG A 222 -8.24 -10.14 -18.92
C ARG A 222 -6.84 -10.56 -19.36
N LEU A 223 -6.18 -9.80 -20.22
CA LEU A 223 -4.80 -10.05 -20.63
C LEU A 223 -3.82 -9.75 -19.48
N LEU A 224 -4.01 -8.65 -18.75
CA LEU A 224 -3.23 -8.34 -17.56
C LEU A 224 -3.35 -9.43 -16.50
N ALA A 225 -4.59 -9.90 -16.23
CA ALA A 225 -4.83 -10.94 -15.22
C ALA A 225 -4.16 -12.28 -15.55
N LYS A 226 -3.93 -12.58 -16.84
CA LYS A 226 -3.20 -13.78 -17.27
C LYS A 226 -1.68 -13.68 -17.09
N GLU A 227 -1.14 -12.47 -17.06
CA GLU A 227 0.31 -12.23 -16.96
C GLU A 227 0.84 -12.31 -15.53
N VAL A 228 -0.02 -12.24 -14.54
CA VAL A 228 0.35 -12.21 -13.13
C VAL A 228 0.17 -13.57 -12.45
N ALA A 229 0.83 -13.75 -11.30
CA ALA A 229 0.74 -14.98 -10.51
C ALA A 229 -0.63 -15.16 -9.82
N GLY A 230 -1.36 -14.07 -9.61
CA GLY A 230 -2.70 -14.09 -9.04
C GLY A 230 -3.41 -12.74 -9.11
N GLU A 231 -4.74 -12.79 -9.03
CA GLU A 231 -5.62 -11.63 -8.87
C GLU A 231 -6.19 -11.64 -7.45
N ILE A 232 -6.23 -10.46 -6.81
CA ILE A 232 -6.67 -10.28 -5.44
C ILE A 232 -7.80 -9.27 -5.35
#